data_dec9536ca711ea8e0954171c1fd5e0f0
#
_entry.id   dec9536ca711ea8e0954171c1fd5e0f0
#
_cell.length_a   1.000
_cell.length_b   1.000
_cell.length_c   1.000
_cell.angle_alpha   90.00
_cell.angle_beta   90.00
_cell.angle_gamma   90.00
#
_symmetry.space_group_name_H-M   'P 1'
#
loop_
_entity.id
_entity.type
_entity.pdbx_description
1 polymer ?
#
loop_
_entity_poly.entity_id
_entity_poly.type
_entity_poly.pdbx_seq_one_letter_code
_entity_poly.pdbx_strand_id
1 'polypeptide(L)'
;TDLVWEDDFNTDGAPDSTKWTYDLGTTDIFGNTGWGNQEAQSYTDNAENVIVEGGSLKITAKKEGNDYTSARIKTQGLYDFTYGRVEVRAKLPASQGTWPAIWMLGSNHPTVGWPYSGEVDIMEQRGDDKERVLGTSHWYNTAGSNNASYGESTTVENPSTEFHLYTVEWTEGAVKIFLDDVKYYELTNSADLPFNADFYLILNVAMGGTLGGDIDPSFTQDTMEIDYIKVFQ
;
A
#
# COMPACT_ATOMS: atom_id res chain seq x y z
N THR A 1 18.45 15.63 -4.48
CA THR A 1 17.31 14.73 -4.77
C THR A 1 16.27 15.54 -5.54
N ASP A 2 16.08 15.18 -6.80
CA ASP A 2 15.16 15.87 -7.69
C ASP A 2 13.82 15.14 -7.71
N LEU A 3 12.72 15.89 -7.85
CA LEU A 3 11.40 15.30 -8.09
C LEU A 3 11.41 14.66 -9.49
N VAL A 4 11.23 13.33 -9.55
CA VAL A 4 11.31 12.57 -10.80
C VAL A 4 9.97 12.00 -11.27
N TRP A 5 9.01 11.83 -10.36
CA TRP A 5 7.66 11.40 -10.64
C TRP A 5 6.69 11.91 -9.58
N GLU A 6 5.48 12.25 -10.00
CA GLU A 6 4.41 12.64 -9.08
C GLU A 6 3.03 12.35 -9.65
N ASP A 7 2.06 12.19 -8.76
CA ASP A 7 0.65 12.36 -9.03
C ASP A 7 0.02 13.20 -7.92
N ASP A 8 -0.50 14.35 -8.29
CA ASP A 8 -1.14 15.33 -7.41
C ASP A 8 -2.68 15.27 -7.45
N PHE A 9 -3.21 14.29 -8.20
CA PHE A 9 -4.65 14.01 -8.33
C PHE A 9 -5.53 15.24 -8.60
N ASN A 10 -5.03 16.16 -9.43
CA ASN A 10 -5.73 17.42 -9.73
C ASN A 10 -6.75 17.33 -10.89
N THR A 11 -6.89 16.17 -11.53
CA THR A 11 -7.82 15.98 -12.64
C THR A 11 -8.92 15.01 -12.22
N ASP A 12 -10.13 15.50 -12.01
CA ASP A 12 -11.28 14.69 -11.62
C ASP A 12 -11.59 13.58 -12.64
N GLY A 13 -11.99 12.42 -12.15
CA GLY A 13 -12.37 11.24 -12.93
C GLY A 13 -11.63 9.97 -12.53
N ALA A 14 -11.43 9.05 -13.47
CA ALA A 14 -10.62 7.87 -13.21
C ALA A 14 -9.13 8.26 -13.00
N PRO A 15 -8.36 7.52 -12.16
CA PRO A 15 -6.91 7.67 -12.09
C PRO A 15 -6.26 7.65 -13.48
N ASP A 16 -5.22 8.47 -13.67
CA ASP A 16 -4.50 8.59 -14.94
C ASP A 16 -3.95 7.23 -15.39
N SER A 17 -4.47 6.70 -16.49
CA SER A 17 -4.09 5.40 -17.04
C SER A 17 -2.65 5.33 -17.57
N THR A 18 -1.96 6.46 -17.68
CA THR A 18 -0.52 6.51 -17.98
C THR A 18 0.36 6.31 -16.75
N LYS A 19 -0.23 6.43 -15.56
CA LYS A 19 0.44 6.27 -14.27
C LYS A 19 -0.04 5.04 -13.50
N TRP A 20 -1.33 4.66 -13.65
CA TRP A 20 -1.98 3.64 -12.85
C TRP A 20 -2.66 2.56 -13.67
N THR A 21 -2.54 1.33 -13.18
CA THR A 21 -3.31 0.17 -13.61
C THR A 21 -3.96 -0.49 -12.39
N TYR A 22 -4.80 -1.50 -12.60
CA TYR A 22 -5.63 -2.11 -11.56
C TYR A 22 -5.29 -3.58 -11.35
N ASP A 23 -5.39 -4.03 -10.10
CA ASP A 23 -5.66 -5.41 -9.79
C ASP A 23 -7.17 -5.60 -9.59
N LEU A 24 -7.75 -6.65 -10.14
CA LEU A 24 -9.19 -6.89 -10.14
C LEU A 24 -9.56 -8.24 -9.55
N GLY A 25 -10.76 -8.32 -8.97
CA GLY A 25 -11.33 -9.56 -8.45
C GLY A 25 -10.83 -9.93 -7.05
N THR A 26 -10.88 -11.22 -6.74
CA THR A 26 -10.62 -11.76 -5.40
C THR A 26 -9.36 -12.60 -5.31
N THR A 27 -8.58 -12.66 -6.39
CA THR A 27 -7.50 -13.64 -6.56
C THR A 27 -6.27 -12.96 -7.14
N ASP A 28 -5.10 -13.25 -6.59
CA ASP A 28 -3.84 -12.77 -7.13
C ASP A 28 -3.45 -13.47 -8.46
N ILE A 29 -2.35 -13.04 -9.06
CA ILE A 29 -1.85 -13.57 -10.35
C ILE A 29 -1.42 -15.05 -10.27
N PHE A 30 -1.24 -15.60 -9.08
CA PHE A 30 -0.88 -16.99 -8.84
C PHE A 30 -2.09 -17.87 -8.48
N GLY A 31 -3.30 -17.32 -8.43
CA GLY A 31 -4.53 -18.03 -8.13
C GLY A 31 -4.85 -18.14 -6.64
N ASN A 32 -4.18 -17.39 -5.77
CA ASN A 32 -4.48 -17.36 -4.35
C ASN A 32 -5.73 -16.52 -4.06
N THR A 33 -6.80 -17.17 -3.63
CA THR A 33 -8.06 -16.50 -3.25
C THR A 33 -7.87 -15.62 -2.00
N GLY A 34 -8.69 -14.56 -1.87
CA GLY A 34 -8.54 -13.58 -0.79
C GLY A 34 -7.16 -12.93 -0.80
N TRP A 35 -6.55 -12.80 -2.00
CA TRP A 35 -5.22 -12.22 -2.22
C TRP A 35 -4.11 -12.88 -1.39
N GLY A 36 -4.31 -14.16 -0.99
CA GLY A 36 -3.40 -14.90 -0.13
C GLY A 36 -3.48 -14.55 1.36
N ASN A 37 -4.34 -13.57 1.75
CA ASN A 37 -4.43 -13.02 3.10
C ASN A 37 -5.82 -13.21 3.74
N GLN A 38 -6.69 -14.03 3.12
CA GLN A 38 -8.09 -14.22 3.56
C GLN A 38 -8.91 -12.92 3.50
N GLU A 39 -8.58 -12.03 2.59
CA GLU A 39 -9.28 -10.76 2.38
C GLU A 39 -10.69 -11.02 1.82
N ALA A 40 -11.65 -10.20 2.26
CA ALA A 40 -13.07 -10.42 1.96
C ALA A 40 -13.58 -9.66 0.71
N GLN A 41 -12.87 -8.63 0.25
CA GLN A 41 -13.30 -7.80 -0.87
C GLN A 41 -12.97 -8.38 -2.23
N SER A 42 -13.76 -7.97 -3.21
CA SER A 42 -13.39 -8.00 -4.63
C SER A 42 -12.92 -6.62 -5.06
N TYR A 43 -11.75 -6.53 -5.67
CA TYR A 43 -11.25 -5.28 -6.22
C TYR A 43 -11.89 -4.99 -7.58
N THR A 44 -12.25 -3.73 -7.80
CA THR A 44 -12.88 -3.21 -9.03
C THR A 44 -12.17 -1.94 -9.49
N ASP A 45 -12.45 -1.53 -10.72
CA ASP A 45 -12.08 -0.23 -11.31
C ASP A 45 -13.27 0.75 -11.39
N ASN A 46 -14.37 0.43 -10.70
CA ASN A 46 -15.55 1.27 -10.69
C ASN A 46 -15.30 2.59 -9.95
N ALA A 47 -15.89 3.67 -10.44
CA ALA A 47 -15.80 4.99 -9.80
C ALA A 47 -16.30 5.03 -8.34
N GLU A 48 -17.15 4.08 -7.95
CA GLU A 48 -17.60 3.93 -6.57
C GLU A 48 -16.50 3.43 -5.62
N ASN A 49 -15.49 2.72 -6.15
CA ASN A 49 -14.37 2.20 -5.38
C ASN A 49 -13.08 3.00 -5.58
N VAL A 50 -12.89 3.64 -6.74
CA VAL A 50 -11.70 4.42 -7.02
C VAL A 50 -12.01 5.59 -7.95
N ILE A 51 -11.73 6.80 -7.48
CA ILE A 51 -11.98 8.03 -8.23
C ILE A 51 -11.03 9.13 -7.76
N VAL A 52 -10.63 10.01 -8.68
CA VAL A 52 -10.03 11.30 -8.36
C VAL A 52 -11.14 12.33 -8.33
N GLU A 53 -11.30 13.01 -7.20
CA GLU A 53 -12.33 14.03 -7.02
C GLU A 53 -11.89 15.07 -5.98
N GLY A 54 -12.03 16.35 -6.36
CA GLY A 54 -11.75 17.46 -5.45
C GLY A 54 -10.28 17.57 -5.04
N GLY A 55 -9.35 17.19 -5.92
CA GLY A 55 -7.92 17.26 -5.70
C GLY A 55 -7.34 16.12 -4.86
N SER A 56 -8.03 14.98 -4.78
CA SER A 56 -7.49 13.78 -4.12
C SER A 56 -7.97 12.50 -4.80
N LEU A 57 -7.15 11.45 -4.68
CA LEU A 57 -7.54 10.09 -5.01
C LEU A 57 -8.33 9.51 -3.82
N LYS A 58 -9.47 8.91 -4.09
CA LYS A 58 -10.31 8.23 -3.10
C LYS A 58 -10.38 6.74 -3.43
N ILE A 59 -9.94 5.90 -2.51
CA ILE A 59 -10.11 4.45 -2.57
C ILE A 59 -11.13 4.08 -1.49
N THR A 60 -12.32 3.65 -1.92
CA THR A 60 -13.45 3.39 -1.05
C THR A 60 -13.78 1.91 -0.99
N ALA A 61 -13.66 1.31 0.19
CA ALA A 61 -14.21 0.00 0.48
C ALA A 61 -15.70 0.13 0.79
N LYS A 62 -16.52 -0.73 0.19
CA LYS A 62 -17.99 -0.70 0.31
C LYS A 62 -18.54 -2.09 0.62
N LYS A 63 -19.64 -2.13 1.36
CA LYS A 63 -20.45 -3.34 1.54
C LYS A 63 -21.59 -3.33 0.53
N GLU A 64 -21.69 -4.41 -0.24
CA GLU A 64 -22.75 -4.63 -1.22
C GLU A 64 -23.49 -5.93 -0.91
N GLY A 65 -24.62 -5.80 -0.18
CA GLY A 65 -25.32 -6.97 0.33
C GLY A 65 -24.52 -7.72 1.38
N ASN A 66 -24.06 -8.92 1.05
CA ASN A 66 -23.19 -9.73 1.92
C ASN A 66 -21.71 -9.66 1.51
N ASP A 67 -21.41 -9.02 0.40
CA ASP A 67 -20.08 -8.95 -0.19
C ASP A 67 -19.44 -7.58 0.06
N TYR A 68 -18.15 -7.47 -0.23
CA TYR A 68 -17.38 -6.23 -0.13
C TYR A 68 -16.70 -5.95 -1.47
N THR A 69 -16.66 -4.68 -1.85
CA THR A 69 -15.89 -4.18 -2.99
C THR A 69 -14.90 -3.13 -2.54
N SER A 70 -13.81 -2.97 -3.26
CA SER A 70 -12.80 -1.95 -3.02
C SER A 70 -11.96 -1.74 -4.28
N ALA A 71 -10.84 -1.04 -4.17
CA ALA A 71 -9.90 -0.91 -5.27
C ALA A 71 -8.45 -1.13 -4.82
N ARG A 72 -7.65 -1.62 -5.77
CA ARG A 72 -6.19 -1.77 -5.69
C ARG A 72 -5.59 -1.28 -7.00
N ILE A 73 -4.83 -0.19 -6.92
CA ILE A 73 -4.15 0.41 -8.07
C ILE A 73 -2.65 0.33 -7.90
N LYS A 74 -1.92 0.29 -9.02
CA LYS A 74 -0.47 0.10 -9.02
C LYS A 74 0.19 0.78 -10.20
N THR A 75 1.48 1.12 -10.04
CA THR A 75 2.30 1.70 -11.11
C THR A 75 3.05 0.66 -11.93
N GLN A 76 2.85 -0.63 -11.68
CA GLN A 76 3.56 -1.75 -12.32
C GLN A 76 3.62 -1.61 -13.85
N GLY A 77 4.85 -1.59 -14.41
CA GLY A 77 5.09 -1.48 -15.85
C GLY A 77 4.82 -0.11 -16.46
N LEU A 78 4.38 0.87 -15.64
CA LEU A 78 4.17 2.26 -16.02
C LEU A 78 5.22 3.17 -15.37
N TYR A 79 5.51 2.93 -14.10
CA TYR A 79 6.58 3.57 -13.35
C TYR A 79 7.17 2.61 -12.32
N ASP A 80 8.29 2.04 -12.66
CA ASP A 80 9.10 1.18 -11.79
C ASP A 80 10.44 1.89 -11.53
N PHE A 81 11.00 1.80 -10.33
CA PHE A 81 12.21 2.52 -9.96
C PHE A 81 13.03 1.79 -8.91
N THR A 82 14.34 2.06 -8.89
CA THR A 82 15.27 1.58 -7.85
C THR A 82 15.79 2.76 -7.06
N TYR A 83 15.64 2.70 -5.73
CA TYR A 83 16.03 3.72 -4.75
C TYR A 83 15.31 5.05 -4.93
N GLY A 84 15.28 5.82 -3.87
CA GLY A 84 14.69 7.14 -3.83
C GLY A 84 13.93 7.40 -2.52
N ARG A 85 13.32 8.56 -2.45
CA ARG A 85 12.38 8.93 -1.40
C ARG A 85 10.98 8.98 -2.00
N VAL A 86 10.05 8.24 -1.41
CA VAL A 86 8.62 8.29 -1.76
C VAL A 86 7.88 8.99 -0.64
N GLU A 87 7.09 9.98 -0.98
CA GLU A 87 6.19 10.70 -0.08
C GLU A 87 4.74 10.48 -0.51
N VAL A 88 3.91 10.02 0.43
CA VAL A 88 2.47 9.88 0.22
C VAL A 88 1.74 10.63 1.32
N ARG A 89 0.94 11.63 0.94
CA ARG A 89 0.12 12.39 1.87
C ARG A 89 -1.30 11.86 1.84
N ALA A 90 -1.77 11.27 2.96
CA ALA A 90 -3.03 10.55 2.99
C ALA A 90 -3.78 10.69 4.31
N LYS A 91 -5.13 10.54 4.23
CA LYS A 91 -6.03 10.22 5.36
C LYS A 91 -6.46 8.76 5.25
N LEU A 92 -6.55 8.09 6.39
CA LEU A 92 -6.86 6.67 6.46
C LEU A 92 -8.31 6.43 6.89
N PRO A 93 -8.91 5.28 6.53
CA PRO A 93 -10.25 4.94 7.01
C PRO A 93 -10.27 4.72 8.52
N ALA A 94 -11.44 5.01 9.14
CA ALA A 94 -11.67 4.85 10.57
C ALA A 94 -12.36 3.54 10.95
N SER A 95 -13.03 2.88 9.99
CA SER A 95 -13.88 1.73 10.27
C SER A 95 -13.10 0.48 10.60
N GLN A 96 -13.54 -0.23 11.66
CA GLN A 96 -12.98 -1.53 12.01
C GLN A 96 -13.15 -2.53 10.85
N GLY A 97 -12.08 -3.27 10.60
CA GLY A 97 -12.03 -4.27 9.53
C GLY A 97 -11.48 -3.74 8.20
N THR A 98 -11.28 -2.41 8.05
CA THR A 98 -10.55 -1.87 6.91
C THR A 98 -9.05 -2.05 7.11
N TRP A 99 -8.36 -2.43 6.03
CA TRP A 99 -6.91 -2.60 5.98
C TRP A 99 -6.35 -1.80 4.80
N PRO A 100 -6.14 -0.49 5.00
CA PRO A 100 -5.49 0.33 4.01
C PRO A 100 -3.99 0.05 3.98
N ALA A 101 -3.40 0.09 2.78
CA ALA A 101 -1.97 -0.08 2.56
C ALA A 101 -1.43 0.86 1.47
N ILE A 102 -0.25 1.40 1.75
CA ILE A 102 0.62 2.13 0.83
C ILE A 102 1.94 1.36 0.84
N TRP A 103 2.28 0.71 -0.28
CA TRP A 103 3.38 -0.25 -0.30
C TRP A 103 4.04 -0.40 -1.66
N MET A 104 5.13 -1.11 -1.71
CA MET A 104 5.89 -1.39 -2.92
C MET A 104 6.19 -2.88 -3.02
N LEU A 105 6.17 -3.39 -4.26
CA LEU A 105 6.49 -4.78 -4.58
C LEU A 105 7.55 -4.82 -5.67
N GLY A 106 8.49 -5.77 -5.58
CA GLY A 106 9.53 -5.93 -6.58
C GLY A 106 8.96 -6.22 -7.97
N SER A 107 9.46 -5.51 -9.00
CA SER A 107 8.94 -5.58 -10.37
C SER A 107 9.09 -6.97 -11.01
N ASN A 108 10.00 -7.80 -10.48
CA ASN A 108 10.17 -9.20 -10.90
C ASN A 108 9.17 -10.17 -10.24
N HIS A 109 8.24 -9.68 -9.42
CA HIS A 109 7.23 -10.50 -8.73
C HIS A 109 6.49 -11.49 -9.64
N PRO A 110 6.05 -11.13 -10.87
CA PRO A 110 5.37 -12.08 -11.74
C PRO A 110 6.22 -13.31 -12.13
N THR A 111 7.53 -13.19 -12.02
CA THR A 111 8.49 -14.25 -12.39
C THR A 111 8.97 -15.06 -11.20
N VAL A 112 9.31 -14.38 -10.09
CA VAL A 112 9.96 -15.04 -8.94
C VAL A 112 8.99 -15.34 -7.81
N GLY A 113 7.83 -14.65 -7.77
CA GLY A 113 6.82 -14.78 -6.72
C GLY A 113 7.21 -14.09 -5.42
N TRP A 114 6.25 -14.09 -4.48
CA TRP A 114 6.42 -13.58 -3.13
C TRP A 114 6.98 -14.69 -2.20
N PRO A 115 7.87 -14.36 -1.28
CA PRO A 115 8.48 -13.07 -0.99
C PRO A 115 9.84 -12.85 -1.67
N TYR A 116 10.17 -13.64 -2.71
CA TYR A 116 11.47 -13.54 -3.40
C TYR A 116 11.66 -12.19 -4.11
N SER A 117 10.58 -11.57 -4.55
CA SER A 117 10.61 -10.23 -5.17
C SER A 117 10.96 -9.12 -4.19
N GLY A 118 10.79 -9.35 -2.90
CA GLY A 118 10.80 -8.30 -1.90
C GLY A 118 9.50 -7.48 -1.87
N GLU A 119 9.13 -7.01 -0.68
CA GLU A 119 7.99 -6.14 -0.40
C GLU A 119 8.37 -5.11 0.65
N VAL A 120 7.96 -3.87 0.47
CA VAL A 120 8.15 -2.79 1.43
C VAL A 120 6.81 -2.10 1.67
N ASP A 121 6.26 -2.28 2.86
CA ASP A 121 5.03 -1.64 3.30
C ASP A 121 5.38 -0.31 3.95
N ILE A 122 5.12 0.79 3.24
CA ILE A 122 5.39 2.15 3.73
C ILE A 122 4.40 2.50 4.83
N MET A 123 3.16 2.07 4.69
CA MET A 123 2.11 2.22 5.66
C MET A 123 1.10 1.08 5.53
N GLU A 124 0.84 0.41 6.62
CA GLU A 124 -0.32 -0.44 6.81
C GLU A 124 -1.04 -0.04 8.10
N GLN A 125 -2.37 -0.06 8.10
CA GLN A 125 -3.17 0.20 9.30
C GLN A 125 -3.97 -1.06 9.64
N ARG A 126 -3.89 -1.48 10.89
CA ARG A 126 -4.67 -2.62 11.39
C ARG A 126 -6.16 -2.32 11.42
N GLY A 127 -6.97 -3.35 11.19
CA GLY A 127 -8.43 -3.20 11.23
C GLY A 127 -9.00 -2.92 12.63
N ASP A 128 -8.32 -3.37 13.68
CA ASP A 128 -8.74 -3.27 15.08
C ASP A 128 -8.06 -2.15 15.88
N ASP A 129 -7.02 -1.52 15.33
CA ASP A 129 -6.25 -0.43 15.97
C ASP A 129 -6.00 0.69 14.96
N LYS A 130 -6.96 1.61 14.86
CA LYS A 130 -6.98 2.67 13.84
C LYS A 130 -6.03 3.85 14.12
N GLU A 131 -5.43 3.90 15.30
CA GLU A 131 -4.41 4.90 15.65
C GLU A 131 -2.98 4.37 15.51
N ARG A 132 -2.81 3.15 15.00
CA ARG A 132 -1.51 2.50 14.80
C ARG A 132 -1.26 2.21 13.34
N VAL A 133 -0.07 2.61 12.88
CA VAL A 133 0.45 2.27 11.56
C VAL A 133 1.73 1.45 11.68
N LEU A 134 1.93 0.57 10.70
CA LEU A 134 3.08 -0.32 10.60
C LEU A 134 3.89 0.04 9.35
N GLY A 135 5.21 -0.10 9.46
CA GLY A 135 6.12 -0.18 8.32
C GLY A 135 6.79 -1.55 8.36
N THR A 136 6.80 -2.26 7.24
CA THR A 136 7.30 -3.63 7.19
C THR A 136 8.09 -3.87 5.92
N SER A 137 9.09 -4.74 5.99
CA SER A 137 9.72 -5.31 4.79
C SER A 137 9.65 -6.83 4.86
N HIS A 138 9.35 -7.46 3.71
CA HIS A 138 9.27 -8.91 3.57
C HIS A 138 10.23 -9.38 2.48
N TRP A 139 10.92 -10.51 2.75
CA TRP A 139 11.84 -11.13 1.79
C TRP A 139 12.00 -12.63 2.02
N TYR A 140 12.63 -13.31 1.07
CA TYR A 140 13.08 -14.66 1.29
C TYR A 140 14.51 -14.68 1.84
N ASN A 141 14.70 -15.22 3.04
CA ASN A 141 16.01 -15.39 3.64
C ASN A 141 16.66 -16.66 3.09
N THR A 142 17.60 -16.51 2.16
CA THR A 142 18.30 -17.63 1.52
C THR A 142 19.16 -18.42 2.51
N ALA A 143 19.80 -17.76 3.48
CA ALA A 143 20.63 -18.41 4.49
C ALA A 143 19.81 -19.29 5.44
N GLY A 144 18.62 -18.84 5.81
CA GLY A 144 17.69 -19.60 6.67
C GLY A 144 16.71 -20.48 5.91
N SER A 145 16.66 -20.38 4.57
CA SER A 145 15.69 -21.06 3.69
C SER A 145 14.24 -20.86 4.13
N ASN A 146 13.87 -19.63 4.50
CA ASN A 146 12.55 -19.28 5.01
C ASN A 146 12.12 -17.87 4.61
N ASN A 147 10.81 -17.63 4.65
CA ASN A 147 10.26 -16.28 4.58
C ASN A 147 10.67 -15.49 5.80
N ALA A 148 11.10 -14.26 5.60
CA ALA A 148 11.53 -13.36 6.65
C ALA A 148 10.82 -12.02 6.53
N SER A 149 10.67 -11.36 7.66
CA SER A 149 10.14 -9.99 7.72
C SER A 149 10.76 -9.24 8.89
N TYR A 150 10.80 -7.92 8.75
CA TYR A 150 11.08 -7.00 9.85
C TYR A 150 10.07 -5.86 9.78
N GLY A 151 9.48 -5.54 10.92
CA GLY A 151 8.44 -4.51 11.00
C GLY A 151 8.52 -3.75 12.32
N GLU A 152 8.15 -2.48 12.27
CA GLU A 152 7.98 -1.59 13.41
C GLU A 152 6.64 -0.85 13.29
N SER A 153 6.17 -0.29 14.40
CA SER A 153 4.91 0.45 14.41
C SER A 153 5.04 1.77 15.15
N THR A 154 4.19 2.71 14.81
CA THR A 154 4.05 3.98 15.52
C THR A 154 2.57 4.36 15.63
N THR A 155 2.27 5.30 16.53
CA THR A 155 0.94 5.88 16.65
C THR A 155 0.78 7.08 15.73
N VAL A 156 -0.41 7.24 15.17
CA VAL A 156 -0.82 8.37 14.35
C VAL A 156 -2.07 8.99 14.97
N GLU A 157 -2.04 10.30 15.23
CA GLU A 157 -3.18 11.02 15.80
C GLU A 157 -4.15 11.43 14.69
N ASN A 158 -5.46 11.26 14.90
CA ASN A 158 -6.50 11.69 13.96
C ASN A 158 -6.34 11.20 12.49
N PRO A 159 -5.92 9.95 12.22
CA PRO A 159 -5.55 9.53 10.88
C PRO A 159 -6.69 9.58 9.86
N SER A 160 -7.96 9.61 10.30
CA SER A 160 -9.13 9.66 9.44
C SER A 160 -9.66 11.08 9.18
N THR A 161 -9.18 12.06 9.93
CA THR A 161 -9.64 13.46 9.82
C THR A 161 -8.55 14.42 9.38
N GLU A 162 -7.30 14.04 9.52
CA GLU A 162 -6.13 14.82 9.13
C GLU A 162 -5.27 14.09 8.13
N PHE A 163 -4.66 14.83 7.20
CA PHE A 163 -3.66 14.26 6.29
C PHE A 163 -2.32 14.13 7.00
N HIS A 164 -1.71 12.95 6.90
CA HIS A 164 -0.38 12.66 7.38
C HIS A 164 0.55 12.33 6.22
N LEU A 165 1.85 12.50 6.43
CA LEU A 165 2.88 12.20 5.45
C LEU A 165 3.53 10.85 5.76
N TYR A 166 3.28 9.86 4.92
CA TYR A 166 3.89 8.54 4.98
C TYR A 166 5.04 8.50 3.98
N THR A 167 6.25 8.21 4.47
CA THR A 167 7.45 8.34 3.65
C THR A 167 8.33 7.11 3.78
N VAL A 168 8.92 6.67 2.67
CA VAL A 168 10.06 5.77 2.66
C VAL A 168 11.27 6.46 2.05
N GLU A 169 12.43 6.34 2.69
CA GLU A 169 13.75 6.59 2.11
C GLU A 169 14.43 5.25 1.87
N TRP A 170 14.67 4.96 0.61
CA TRP A 170 15.24 3.70 0.19
C TRP A 170 16.54 3.91 -0.59
N THR A 171 17.62 3.32 -0.10
CA THR A 171 18.97 3.42 -0.64
C THR A 171 19.60 2.04 -0.74
N GLU A 172 20.79 1.96 -1.33
CA GLU A 172 21.61 0.75 -1.32
C GLU A 172 21.93 0.27 0.11
N GLY A 173 22.02 1.17 1.08
CA GLY A 173 22.40 0.85 2.46
C GLY A 173 21.24 0.64 3.42
N ALA A 174 20.05 1.15 3.15
CA ALA A 174 18.94 1.09 4.07
C ALA A 174 17.58 1.34 3.45
N VAL A 175 16.54 0.77 4.09
CA VAL A 175 15.13 1.16 3.94
C VAL A 175 14.70 1.81 5.24
N LYS A 176 14.23 3.06 5.20
CA LYS A 176 13.78 3.83 6.36
C LYS A 176 12.37 4.32 6.13
N ILE A 177 11.50 4.22 7.15
CA ILE A 177 10.11 4.68 7.05
C ILE A 177 9.86 5.75 8.11
N PHE A 178 9.06 6.75 7.71
CA PHE A 178 8.76 7.93 8.51
C PHE A 178 7.25 8.18 8.51
N LEU A 179 6.76 8.71 9.62
CA LEU A 179 5.46 9.34 9.75
C LEU A 179 5.69 10.81 10.12
N ASP A 180 5.17 11.74 9.31
CA ASP A 180 5.32 13.18 9.51
C ASP A 180 6.78 13.58 9.79
N ASP A 181 7.70 13.06 8.95
CA ASP A 181 9.15 13.23 9.03
C ASP A 181 9.82 12.63 10.28
N VAL A 182 9.09 11.92 11.14
CA VAL A 182 9.64 11.19 12.28
C VAL A 182 9.93 9.74 11.90
N LYS A 183 11.21 9.37 11.86
CA LYS A 183 11.61 7.99 11.55
C LYS A 183 11.19 7.03 12.66
N TYR A 184 10.50 5.95 12.29
CA TYR A 184 10.14 4.89 13.23
C TYR A 184 10.61 3.49 12.79
N TYR A 185 11.08 3.33 11.54
CA TYR A 185 11.55 2.05 11.01
C TYR A 185 12.90 2.25 10.30
N GLU A 186 13.81 1.27 10.43
CA GLU A 186 15.03 1.19 9.64
C GLU A 186 15.48 -0.27 9.49
N LEU A 187 15.62 -0.72 8.24
CA LEU A 187 16.24 -1.99 7.88
C LEU A 187 17.55 -1.71 7.14
N THR A 188 18.65 -2.29 7.61
CA THR A 188 19.90 -2.28 6.84
C THR A 188 19.72 -3.09 5.56
N ASN A 189 19.93 -2.47 4.41
CA ASN A 189 19.92 -3.13 3.11
C ASN A 189 21.32 -3.67 2.78
N SER A 190 21.38 -4.72 1.98
CA SER A 190 22.61 -5.33 1.49
C SER A 190 22.37 -6.04 0.16
N ALA A 191 23.44 -6.43 -0.52
CA ALA A 191 23.36 -7.14 -1.78
C ALA A 191 22.65 -8.51 -1.69
N ASP A 192 22.52 -9.07 -0.48
CA ASP A 192 21.85 -10.35 -0.24
C ASP A 192 20.32 -10.23 -0.09
N LEU A 193 19.81 -8.99 -0.01
CA LEU A 193 18.38 -8.70 0.11
C LEU A 193 17.80 -8.30 -1.27
N PRO A 194 16.51 -8.51 -1.51
CA PRO A 194 15.90 -8.18 -2.81
C PRO A 194 15.69 -6.68 -3.05
N PHE A 195 16.01 -5.83 -2.06
CA PHE A 195 15.77 -4.39 -2.11
C PHE A 195 16.84 -3.62 -2.91
N ASN A 196 17.34 -4.20 -4.02
CA ASN A 196 18.35 -3.63 -4.91
C ASN A 196 17.93 -3.74 -6.38
N ALA A 197 16.66 -3.96 -6.64
CA ALA A 197 16.05 -4.07 -7.96
C ALA A 197 14.89 -3.09 -8.07
N ASP A 198 14.25 -3.01 -9.24
CA ASP A 198 13.10 -2.14 -9.45
C ASP A 198 11.88 -2.60 -8.64
N PHE A 199 11.19 -1.63 -8.06
CA PHE A 199 9.92 -1.78 -7.37
C PHE A 199 8.86 -0.86 -7.97
N TYR A 200 7.59 -1.21 -7.81
CA TYR A 200 6.44 -0.38 -8.16
C TYR A 200 5.56 -0.12 -6.96
N LEU A 201 4.78 0.95 -7.01
CA LEU A 201 3.86 1.37 -5.95
C LEU A 201 2.51 0.65 -6.07
N ILE A 202 1.91 0.35 -4.93
CA ILE A 202 0.56 -0.20 -4.80
C ILE A 202 -0.20 0.57 -3.71
N LEU A 203 -1.46 0.86 -3.98
CA LEU A 203 -2.40 1.51 -3.06
C LEU A 203 -3.67 0.69 -3.02
N ASN A 204 -4.16 0.34 -1.84
CA ASN A 204 -5.41 -0.40 -1.70
C ASN A 204 -6.05 -0.21 -0.32
N VAL A 205 -7.33 -0.54 -0.24
CA VAL A 205 -8.02 -0.80 1.04
C VAL A 205 -8.57 -2.22 0.98
N ALA A 206 -7.98 -3.14 1.74
CA ALA A 206 -8.52 -4.48 1.93
C ALA A 206 -9.59 -4.47 3.03
N MET A 207 -10.40 -5.54 3.07
CA MET A 207 -11.43 -5.76 4.08
C MET A 207 -11.19 -7.08 4.78
N GLY A 208 -11.16 -7.07 6.11
CA GLY A 208 -10.89 -8.27 6.89
C GLY A 208 -9.48 -8.81 6.65
N GLY A 209 -9.35 -10.13 6.56
CA GLY A 209 -8.06 -10.78 6.34
C GLY A 209 -7.16 -10.81 7.57
N THR A 210 -5.90 -11.14 7.34
CA THR A 210 -4.93 -11.40 8.42
C THR A 210 -4.60 -10.16 9.26
N LEU A 211 -4.65 -8.96 8.67
CA LEU A 211 -4.36 -7.71 9.37
C LEU A 211 -5.62 -6.85 9.59
N GLY A 212 -6.62 -6.97 8.71
CA GLY A 212 -7.90 -6.27 8.86
C GLY A 212 -8.76 -6.84 9.99
N GLY A 213 -8.66 -8.15 10.25
CA GLY A 213 -9.40 -8.82 11.31
C GLY A 213 -10.91 -8.81 11.10
N ASP A 214 -11.66 -8.73 12.19
CA ASP A 214 -13.13 -8.74 12.14
C ASP A 214 -13.67 -7.43 11.58
N ILE A 215 -14.56 -7.54 10.60
CA ILE A 215 -15.25 -6.39 10.01
C ILE A 215 -16.45 -6.04 10.90
N ASP A 216 -16.60 -4.74 11.24
CA ASP A 216 -17.78 -4.27 11.99
C ASP A 216 -19.06 -4.66 11.23
N PRO A 217 -20.02 -5.37 11.87
CA PRO A 217 -21.27 -5.76 11.24
C PRO A 217 -22.09 -4.58 10.69
N SER A 218 -21.91 -3.39 11.26
CA SER A 218 -22.56 -2.14 10.81
C SER A 218 -21.81 -1.42 9.68
N PHE A 219 -20.65 -1.93 9.24
CA PHE A 219 -19.88 -1.34 8.16
C PHE A 219 -20.70 -1.18 6.88
N THR A 220 -20.64 -0.02 6.28
CA THR A 220 -21.28 0.29 5.00
C THR A 220 -20.24 0.70 3.95
N GLN A 221 -19.41 1.68 4.25
CA GLN A 221 -18.28 2.11 3.42
C GLN A 221 -17.30 2.95 4.22
N ASP A 222 -16.04 2.99 3.77
CA ASP A 222 -15.04 3.90 4.28
C ASP A 222 -13.94 4.12 3.24
N THR A 223 -13.19 5.22 3.36
CA THR A 223 -12.30 5.70 2.28
C THR A 223 -10.90 6.02 2.80
N MET A 224 -9.88 5.56 2.07
CA MET A 224 -8.55 6.15 2.11
C MET A 224 -8.48 7.28 1.08
N GLU A 225 -8.09 8.47 1.52
CA GLU A 225 -7.97 9.65 0.67
C GLU A 225 -6.51 10.06 0.53
N ILE A 226 -6.00 10.19 -0.69
CA ILE A 226 -4.61 10.50 -0.99
C ILE A 226 -4.54 11.83 -1.74
N ASP A 227 -3.85 12.82 -1.13
CA ASP A 227 -3.66 14.16 -1.65
C ASP A 227 -2.61 14.18 -2.77
N TYR A 228 -1.46 13.56 -2.51
CA TYR A 228 -0.42 13.41 -3.53
C TYR A 228 0.51 12.23 -3.24
N ILE A 229 1.21 11.83 -4.29
CA ILE A 229 2.38 10.95 -4.22
C ILE A 229 3.53 11.62 -4.98
N LYS A 230 4.72 11.61 -4.37
CA LYS A 230 5.94 12.18 -4.97
C LYS A 230 7.09 11.21 -4.81
N VAL A 231 7.89 11.06 -5.87
CA VAL A 231 9.13 10.27 -5.85
C VAL A 231 10.30 11.17 -6.21
N PHE A 232 11.33 11.12 -5.38
CA PHE A 232 12.56 11.89 -5.49
C PHE A 232 13.77 10.95 -5.64
N GLN A 233 14.67 11.26 -6.56
CA GLN A 233 15.94 10.54 -6.77
C GLN A 233 17.15 11.47 -6.88
#